data_5e81fa5a3e0448bf2ee0fb7b7687bdf1
#
_entry.id   5e81fa5a3e0448bf2ee0fb7b7687bdf1
#
_cell.length_a   1.000
_cell.length_b   1.000
_cell.length_c   1.000
_cell.angle_alpha   90.00
_cell.angle_beta   90.00
_cell.angle_gamma   90.00
#
_symmetry.space_group_name_H-M   'P 1'
#
loop_
_entity.id
_entity.type
_entity.pdbx_description
1 polymer ?
#
loop_
_entity_poly.entity_id
_entity_poly.type
_entity_poly.pdbx_seq_one_letter_code
_entity_poly.pdbx_strand_id
1 'polypeptide(L)'
;MTETTLTPSRLWKRMSSDQRQRAALAFWADPEATDDQVQAAFLIAQQKKFRPKTVIGLDLDRKAKHLATVAGVTDQIAARALVTYHLAEQRPMMGAFLDALGIAHENGLIQEENVKPDTARMKGAVEKISAEFPAGDVLIYLNTLLCQDPETWGGLEESVKSFEEPGLGARG
;
A
#
# COMPACT_ATOMS: atom_id res chain seq x y z
N MET A 1 -16.37 -9.03 -19.30
CA MET A 1 -15.95 -7.93 -18.87
C MET A 1 -14.85 -8.02 -17.94
N THR A 2 -13.93 -7.38 -18.23
CA THR A 2 -12.85 -7.50 -17.50
C THR A 2 -12.87 -6.69 -16.35
N GLU A 3 -12.47 -7.21 -15.29
CA GLU A 3 -12.34 -6.52 -14.17
C GLU A 3 -11.22 -5.67 -14.24
N THR A 4 -11.35 -4.51 -13.96
CA THR A 4 -10.26 -3.57 -13.97
C THR A 4 -9.39 -3.83 -12.77
N THR A 5 -8.18 -4.18 -13.01
CA THR A 5 -7.23 -4.39 -11.93
C THR A 5 -7.02 -3.07 -11.21
N LEU A 6 -7.04 -3.10 -9.90
CA LEU A 6 -6.79 -1.90 -9.11
C LEU A 6 -5.33 -1.53 -9.23
N THR A 7 -5.05 -0.30 -9.66
CA THR A 7 -3.67 0.18 -9.76
C THR A 7 -3.24 0.82 -8.46
N PRO A 8 -1.94 0.96 -8.23
CA PRO A 8 -1.47 1.62 -7.00
C PRO A 8 -2.04 3.01 -6.82
N SER A 9 -2.14 3.80 -7.89
CA SER A 9 -2.68 5.15 -7.76
C SER A 9 -4.16 5.13 -7.41
N ARG A 10 -4.90 4.14 -7.90
CA ARG A 10 -6.31 4.01 -7.54
C ARG A 10 -6.47 3.57 -6.10
N LEU A 11 -5.63 2.66 -5.65
CA LEU A 11 -5.63 2.23 -4.27
C LEU A 11 -5.32 3.43 -3.36
N TRP A 12 -4.33 4.22 -3.75
CA TRP A 12 -3.96 5.42 -3.00
C TRP A 12 -5.16 6.33 -2.82
N LYS A 13 -5.94 6.54 -3.88
CA LYS A 13 -7.12 7.40 -3.81
C LYS A 13 -8.21 6.84 -2.90
N ARG A 14 -8.27 5.53 -2.75
CA ARG A 14 -9.28 4.90 -1.90
C ARG A 14 -8.92 4.93 -0.43
N MET A 15 -7.68 5.18 -0.11
CA MET A 15 -7.24 5.24 1.27
C MET A 15 -7.81 6.49 1.94
N SER A 16 -8.00 6.41 3.25
CA SER A 16 -8.47 7.58 4.00
C SER A 16 -7.33 8.60 4.07
N SER A 17 -7.67 9.83 4.44
CA SER A 17 -6.66 10.87 4.61
C SER A 17 -5.62 10.46 5.62
N ASP A 18 -6.05 9.83 6.71
CA ASP A 18 -5.15 9.40 7.76
C ASP A 18 -4.21 8.32 7.26
N GLN A 19 -4.73 7.36 6.50
CA GLN A 19 -3.90 6.30 5.95
C GLN A 19 -2.88 6.86 4.97
N ARG A 20 -3.30 7.79 4.12
CA ARG A 20 -2.36 8.42 3.16
C ARG A 20 -1.30 9.21 3.88
N GLN A 21 -1.66 9.89 4.97
CA GLN A 21 -0.70 10.66 5.74
C GLN A 21 0.36 9.73 6.36
N ARG A 22 -0.08 8.63 6.92
CA ARG A 22 0.85 7.67 7.53
C ARG A 22 1.75 7.03 6.46
N ALA A 23 1.18 6.70 5.31
CA ALA A 23 1.97 6.12 4.23
C ALA A 23 2.96 7.14 3.67
N ALA A 24 2.53 8.40 3.57
CA ALA A 24 3.41 9.46 3.08
C ALA A 24 4.56 9.71 4.04
N LEU A 25 4.31 9.63 5.34
CA LEU A 25 5.38 9.77 6.33
C LEU A 25 6.43 8.68 6.14
N ALA A 26 5.99 7.44 5.97
CA ALA A 26 6.91 6.34 5.76
C ALA A 26 7.70 6.52 4.46
N PHE A 27 7.03 6.99 3.42
CA PHE A 27 7.64 7.22 2.12
C PHE A 27 8.78 8.25 2.22
N TRP A 28 8.49 9.40 2.85
CA TRP A 28 9.49 10.46 2.94
C TRP A 28 10.61 10.13 3.92
N ALA A 29 10.36 9.24 4.86
CA ALA A 29 11.37 8.85 5.83
C ALA A 29 12.30 7.76 5.32
N ASP A 30 11.96 7.11 4.22
CA ASP A 30 12.74 5.98 3.71
C ASP A 30 13.95 6.46 2.92
N PRO A 31 15.16 6.20 3.38
CA PRO A 31 16.36 6.64 2.65
C PRO A 31 16.57 5.95 1.32
N GLU A 32 15.86 4.84 1.10
CA GLU A 32 16.01 4.10 -0.15
C GLU A 32 15.00 4.53 -1.21
N ALA A 33 14.10 5.43 -0.88
CA ALA A 33 13.09 5.88 -1.82
C ALA A 33 13.47 7.21 -2.48
N THR A 34 14.73 7.56 -2.49
CA THR A 34 15.20 8.87 -2.95
C THR A 34 14.70 9.24 -4.36
N ASP A 35 14.81 8.31 -5.29
CA ASP A 35 14.41 8.61 -6.66
C ASP A 35 12.93 8.91 -6.75
N ASP A 36 12.12 8.14 -6.05
CA ASP A 36 10.69 8.34 -6.04
C ASP A 36 10.31 9.59 -5.27
N GLN A 37 11.08 9.93 -4.23
CA GLN A 37 10.87 11.17 -3.49
C GLN A 37 11.10 12.38 -4.36
N VAL A 38 12.11 12.34 -5.24
CA VAL A 38 12.35 13.42 -6.18
C VAL A 38 11.16 13.58 -7.12
N GLN A 39 10.61 12.48 -7.61
CA GLN A 39 9.44 12.53 -8.49
C GLN A 39 8.24 13.13 -7.74
N ALA A 40 8.06 12.74 -6.49
CA ALA A 40 6.97 13.28 -5.68
C ALA A 40 7.17 14.76 -5.44
N ALA A 41 8.40 15.20 -5.23
CA ALA A 41 8.71 16.61 -5.01
C ALA A 41 8.35 17.44 -6.25
N PHE A 42 8.66 16.92 -7.44
CA PHE A 42 8.29 17.61 -8.68
C PHE A 42 6.78 17.71 -8.83
N LEU A 43 6.07 16.65 -8.51
CA LEU A 43 4.62 16.64 -8.61
C LEU A 43 4.01 17.69 -7.67
N ILE A 44 4.44 17.72 -6.43
CA ILE A 44 3.94 18.67 -5.45
C ILE A 44 4.29 20.09 -5.86
N ALA A 45 5.53 20.28 -6.29
CA ALA A 45 6.01 21.61 -6.69
C ALA A 45 5.17 22.16 -7.82
N GLN A 46 4.84 21.33 -8.79
CA GLN A 46 4.06 21.76 -9.93
C GLN A 46 2.67 22.22 -9.51
N GLN A 47 2.03 21.51 -8.61
CA GLN A 47 0.67 21.83 -8.24
C GLN A 47 0.56 22.93 -7.20
N LYS A 48 1.54 23.04 -6.33
CA LYS A 48 1.50 24.04 -5.27
C LYS A 48 2.32 25.27 -5.63
N LYS A 49 2.92 25.27 -6.81
CA LYS A 49 3.74 26.38 -7.29
C LYS A 49 4.97 26.62 -6.40
N PHE A 50 5.53 25.53 -5.94
CA PHE A 50 6.81 25.56 -5.22
C PHE A 50 7.91 25.15 -6.19
N ARG A 51 9.13 25.27 -5.77
CA ARG A 51 10.24 24.67 -6.45
C ARG A 51 10.45 23.28 -5.84
N PRO A 52 10.91 22.30 -6.63
CA PRO A 52 11.15 20.97 -6.07
C PRO A 52 12.07 20.99 -4.86
N LYS A 53 13.09 21.85 -4.90
CA LYS A 53 14.02 21.99 -3.81
C LYS A 53 13.33 22.44 -2.53
N THR A 54 12.35 23.32 -2.65
CA THR A 54 11.58 23.80 -1.52
C THR A 54 10.81 22.64 -0.88
N VAL A 55 10.22 21.76 -1.70
CA VAL A 55 9.47 20.64 -1.20
C VAL A 55 10.40 19.71 -0.43
N ILE A 56 11.54 19.40 -1.01
CA ILE A 56 12.49 18.49 -0.38
C ILE A 56 12.98 19.04 0.96
N GLY A 57 13.09 20.34 1.07
CA GLY A 57 13.56 20.99 2.30
C GLY A 57 12.52 21.16 3.40
N LEU A 58 11.26 20.81 3.12
CA LEU A 58 10.24 20.91 4.15
C LEU A 58 10.45 19.82 5.21
N ASP A 59 9.88 20.04 6.39
CA ASP A 59 9.98 19.03 7.42
C ASP A 59 9.11 17.84 7.02
N LEU A 60 9.33 16.73 7.68
CA LEU A 60 8.71 15.48 7.33
C LEU A 60 7.19 15.55 7.35
N ASP A 61 6.62 16.16 8.37
CA ASP A 61 5.17 16.26 8.50
C ASP A 61 4.54 17.05 7.36
N ARG A 62 5.17 18.12 6.95
CA ARG A 62 4.65 18.95 5.85
C ARG A 62 4.77 18.24 4.53
N LYS A 63 5.89 17.57 4.29
CA LYS A 63 6.05 16.79 3.06
C LYS A 63 4.99 15.72 2.98
N ALA A 64 4.74 15.04 4.10
CA ALA A 64 3.75 13.98 4.13
C ALA A 64 2.36 14.52 3.85
N LYS A 65 2.03 15.66 4.43
CA LYS A 65 0.72 16.24 4.20
C LYS A 65 0.53 16.62 2.75
N HIS A 66 1.55 17.18 2.12
CA HIS A 66 1.46 17.55 0.71
C HIS A 66 1.25 16.31 -0.16
N LEU A 67 2.01 15.25 0.09
CA LEU A 67 1.84 14.04 -0.71
C LEU A 67 0.47 13.41 -0.49
N ALA A 68 -0.01 13.43 0.74
CA ALA A 68 -1.31 12.83 1.07
C ALA A 68 -2.46 13.54 0.41
N THR A 69 -2.30 14.81 0.06
CA THR A 69 -3.40 15.62 -0.46
C THR A 69 -3.24 16.04 -1.92
N VAL A 70 -2.04 15.89 -2.51
CA VAL A 70 -1.83 16.34 -3.87
C VAL A 70 -2.56 15.41 -4.86
N ALA A 71 -3.05 15.98 -5.95
CA ALA A 71 -3.70 15.21 -6.99
C ALA A 71 -2.66 14.62 -7.92
N GLY A 72 -3.03 13.56 -8.62
CA GLY A 72 -2.16 13.03 -9.68
C GLY A 72 -0.99 12.19 -9.23
N VAL A 73 -1.06 11.63 -8.03
CA VAL A 73 0.00 10.72 -7.58
C VAL A 73 0.07 9.55 -8.55
N THR A 74 1.25 9.32 -9.10
CA THR A 74 1.45 8.30 -10.12
C THR A 74 1.48 6.91 -9.51
N ASP A 75 1.33 5.89 -10.36
CA ASP A 75 1.44 4.51 -9.91
C ASP A 75 2.79 4.25 -9.25
N GLN A 76 3.85 4.79 -9.81
CA GLN A 76 5.19 4.58 -9.28
C GLN A 76 5.33 5.14 -7.87
N ILE A 77 4.88 6.37 -7.66
CA ILE A 77 4.95 7.01 -6.35
C ILE A 77 4.06 6.26 -5.36
N ALA A 78 2.83 5.94 -5.78
CA ALA A 78 1.89 5.25 -4.91
C ALA A 78 2.41 3.87 -4.51
N ALA A 79 2.97 3.14 -5.47
CA ALA A 79 3.50 1.82 -5.19
C ALA A 79 4.62 1.87 -4.16
N ARG A 80 5.52 2.84 -4.33
CA ARG A 80 6.63 2.97 -3.37
C ARG A 80 6.09 3.38 -1.99
N ALA A 81 5.13 4.27 -1.95
CA ALA A 81 4.56 4.72 -0.67
C ALA A 81 3.88 3.54 0.05
N LEU A 82 3.19 2.69 -0.70
CA LEU A 82 2.54 1.52 -0.10
C LEU A 82 3.57 0.53 0.45
N VAL A 83 4.65 0.31 -0.29
CA VAL A 83 5.71 -0.59 0.17
C VAL A 83 6.36 -0.05 1.44
N THR A 84 6.74 1.23 1.43
CA THR A 84 7.43 1.81 2.58
C THR A 84 6.52 1.83 3.81
N TYR A 85 5.23 2.07 3.59
CA TYR A 85 4.26 2.08 4.68
C TYR A 85 4.15 0.70 5.33
N HIS A 86 4.02 -0.34 4.50
CA HIS A 86 3.88 -1.68 5.03
C HIS A 86 5.14 -2.13 5.76
N LEU A 87 6.30 -1.79 5.24
CA LEU A 87 7.55 -2.15 5.89
C LEU A 87 7.77 -1.38 7.18
N ALA A 88 7.27 -0.16 7.25
CA ALA A 88 7.44 0.65 8.45
C ALA A 88 6.43 0.33 9.54
N GLU A 89 5.20 0.04 9.16
CA GLU A 89 4.12 -0.07 10.15
C GLU A 89 3.36 -1.36 10.19
N GLN A 90 3.43 -2.17 9.17
CA GLN A 90 2.55 -3.33 9.05
C GLN A 90 3.26 -4.68 9.02
N ARG A 91 4.49 -4.72 9.47
CA ARG A 91 5.22 -6.00 9.48
C ARG A 91 4.55 -7.10 10.29
N PRO A 92 3.93 -6.80 11.44
CA PRO A 92 3.23 -7.88 12.17
C PRO A 92 2.11 -8.50 11.34
N MET A 93 1.33 -7.68 10.63
CA MET A 93 0.25 -8.17 9.80
C MET A 93 0.80 -8.97 8.63
N MET A 94 1.84 -8.47 7.99
CA MET A 94 2.47 -9.16 6.86
C MET A 94 3.00 -10.52 7.31
N GLY A 95 3.67 -10.56 8.45
CA GLY A 95 4.22 -11.81 8.98
C GLY A 95 3.12 -12.80 9.34
N ALA A 96 2.05 -12.33 9.96
CA ALA A 96 0.94 -13.20 10.34
C ALA A 96 0.29 -13.83 9.11
N PHE A 97 0.14 -13.02 8.04
CA PHE A 97 -0.46 -13.49 6.81
C PHE A 97 0.41 -14.56 6.15
N LEU A 98 1.71 -14.30 6.06
CA LEU A 98 2.63 -15.24 5.42
C LEU A 98 2.79 -16.53 6.25
N ASP A 99 2.78 -16.41 7.57
CA ASP A 99 2.82 -17.58 8.44
C ASP A 99 1.60 -18.46 8.22
N ALA A 100 0.44 -17.83 8.08
CA ALA A 100 -0.80 -18.57 7.86
C ALA A 100 -0.79 -19.30 6.52
N LEU A 101 -0.05 -18.75 5.54
CA LEU A 101 0.09 -19.38 4.24
C LEU A 101 1.22 -20.40 4.19
N GLY A 102 2.04 -20.46 5.22
CA GLY A 102 3.19 -21.36 5.24
C GLY A 102 4.32 -20.89 4.35
N ILE A 103 4.40 -19.60 4.10
CA ILE A 103 5.45 -19.02 3.24
C ILE A 103 6.56 -18.49 4.13
N ALA A 104 7.79 -18.88 3.82
CA ALA A 104 8.95 -18.43 4.57
C ALA A 104 9.15 -16.92 4.37
N HIS A 105 9.38 -16.20 5.44
CA HIS A 105 9.61 -14.77 5.37
C HIS A 105 10.53 -14.33 6.48
N GLU A 106 11.06 -13.13 6.32
CA GLU A 106 11.85 -12.53 7.37
C GLU A 106 11.14 -11.24 7.73
N ASN A 107 10.49 -11.25 8.86
CA ASN A 107 9.80 -10.06 9.38
C ASN A 107 8.83 -9.48 8.36
N GLY A 108 8.06 -10.35 7.72
CA GLY A 108 7.05 -9.96 6.75
C GLY A 108 7.52 -9.85 5.31
N LEU A 109 8.81 -10.05 5.06
CA LEU A 109 9.32 -10.01 3.69
C LEU A 109 9.56 -11.42 3.19
N ILE A 110 8.99 -11.74 2.04
CA ILE A 110 9.13 -13.04 1.43
C ILE A 110 10.57 -13.22 0.99
N GLN A 111 11.15 -14.37 1.34
CA GLN A 111 12.55 -14.63 1.03
C GLN A 111 12.74 -15.49 -0.22
N GLU A 112 11.71 -16.18 -0.63
CA GLU A 112 11.82 -17.08 -1.78
C GLU A 112 11.31 -16.45 -3.05
N GLU A 113 11.85 -16.88 -4.17
CA GLU A 113 11.36 -16.43 -5.45
C GLU A 113 10.31 -17.43 -5.91
N ASN A 114 9.47 -17.03 -6.81
CA ASN A 114 8.44 -17.89 -7.41
C ASN A 114 7.52 -18.56 -6.39
N VAL A 115 7.14 -17.80 -5.40
CA VAL A 115 6.21 -18.29 -4.40
C VAL A 115 4.86 -18.55 -5.03
N LYS A 116 4.25 -19.70 -4.71
CA LYS A 116 2.94 -20.04 -5.23
C LYS A 116 2.01 -20.37 -4.08
N PRO A 117 1.35 -19.37 -3.53
CA PRO A 117 0.46 -19.60 -2.38
C PRO A 117 -0.72 -20.48 -2.75
N ASP A 118 -1.12 -21.33 -1.81
CA ASP A 118 -2.27 -22.19 -2.00
C ASP A 118 -3.53 -21.33 -1.87
N THR A 119 -4.33 -21.28 -2.92
CA THR A 119 -5.56 -20.48 -2.94
C THR A 119 -6.49 -20.84 -1.79
N ALA A 120 -6.58 -22.11 -1.46
CA ALA A 120 -7.45 -22.54 -0.36
C ALA A 120 -6.96 -21.98 0.98
N ARG A 121 -5.65 -21.86 1.14
CA ARG A 121 -5.08 -21.32 2.37
C ARG A 121 -5.21 -19.81 2.44
N MET A 122 -5.30 -19.16 1.29
CA MET A 122 -5.41 -17.70 1.26
C MET A 122 -6.64 -17.24 2.01
N LYS A 123 -7.76 -17.92 1.84
CA LYS A 123 -8.99 -17.53 2.50
C LYS A 123 -8.81 -17.60 4.01
N GLY A 124 -8.24 -18.68 4.52
CA GLY A 124 -8.00 -18.82 5.95
C GLY A 124 -7.01 -17.79 6.48
N ALA A 125 -5.99 -17.47 5.69
CA ALA A 125 -5.01 -16.47 6.08
C ALA A 125 -5.65 -15.09 6.17
N VAL A 126 -6.53 -14.76 5.22
CA VAL A 126 -7.25 -13.50 5.25
C VAL A 126 -8.15 -13.43 6.48
N GLU A 127 -8.84 -14.52 6.78
CA GLU A 127 -9.72 -14.57 7.96
C GLU A 127 -8.91 -14.37 9.24
N LYS A 128 -7.73 -14.95 9.29
CA LYS A 128 -6.89 -14.84 10.46
C LYS A 128 -6.45 -13.40 10.70
N ILE A 129 -5.93 -12.73 9.69
CA ILE A 129 -5.48 -11.36 9.88
C ILE A 129 -6.67 -10.41 10.07
N SER A 130 -7.82 -10.75 9.48
CA SER A 130 -9.02 -9.91 9.65
C SER A 130 -9.51 -9.94 11.09
N ALA A 131 -9.25 -11.02 11.81
CA ALA A 131 -9.63 -11.11 13.21
C ALA A 131 -8.66 -10.35 14.12
N GLU A 132 -7.45 -10.12 13.67
CA GLU A 132 -6.40 -9.52 14.49
C GLU A 132 -6.06 -8.08 14.17
N PHE A 133 -6.37 -7.64 12.97
CA PHE A 133 -5.97 -6.31 12.51
C PHE A 133 -7.17 -5.54 11.96
N PRO A 134 -7.11 -4.22 11.91
CA PRO A 134 -8.25 -3.42 11.40
C PRO A 134 -8.57 -3.76 9.95
N ALA A 135 -9.86 -3.79 9.64
CA ALA A 135 -10.32 -4.17 8.31
C ALA A 135 -9.74 -3.29 7.22
N GLY A 136 -9.65 -2.00 7.47
CA GLY A 136 -9.09 -1.08 6.49
C GLY A 136 -7.63 -1.37 6.17
N ASP A 137 -6.86 -1.72 7.19
CA ASP A 137 -5.45 -2.05 7.00
C ASP A 137 -5.30 -3.36 6.24
N VAL A 138 -6.15 -4.35 6.55
CA VAL A 138 -6.14 -5.62 5.86
C VAL A 138 -6.45 -5.41 4.38
N LEU A 139 -7.47 -4.62 4.09
CA LEU A 139 -7.89 -4.37 2.73
C LEU A 139 -6.77 -3.71 1.91
N ILE A 140 -6.10 -2.74 2.50
CA ILE A 140 -5.00 -2.06 1.82
C ILE A 140 -3.86 -3.03 1.53
N TYR A 141 -3.53 -3.86 2.50
CA TYR A 141 -2.45 -4.82 2.34
C TYR A 141 -2.77 -5.82 1.21
N LEU A 142 -3.97 -6.39 1.22
CA LEU A 142 -4.34 -7.36 0.20
C LEU A 142 -4.35 -6.74 -1.19
N ASN A 143 -4.84 -5.52 -1.30
CA ASN A 143 -4.84 -4.82 -2.58
C ASN A 143 -3.42 -4.47 -3.02
N THR A 144 -2.54 -4.17 -2.07
CA THR A 144 -1.15 -3.91 -2.40
C THR A 144 -0.49 -5.15 -3.01
N LEU A 145 -0.76 -6.32 -2.44
CA LEU A 145 -0.24 -7.56 -2.99
C LEU A 145 -0.76 -7.79 -4.40
N LEU A 146 -2.05 -7.57 -4.60
CA LEU A 146 -2.65 -7.75 -5.93
C LEU A 146 -2.08 -6.78 -6.95
N CYS A 147 -1.81 -5.54 -6.54
CA CYS A 147 -1.21 -4.56 -7.44
C CYS A 147 0.22 -4.93 -7.82
N GLN A 148 0.95 -5.50 -6.88
CA GLN A 148 2.35 -5.83 -7.12
C GLN A 148 2.53 -7.06 -7.99
N ASP A 149 1.70 -8.07 -7.76
CA ASP A 149 1.87 -9.32 -8.49
C ASP A 149 0.52 -10.02 -8.62
N PRO A 150 -0.28 -9.59 -9.58
CA PRO A 150 -1.63 -10.17 -9.74
C PRO A 150 -1.62 -11.65 -10.06
N GLU A 151 -0.56 -12.16 -10.66
CA GLU A 151 -0.50 -13.57 -10.95
C GLU A 151 -0.37 -14.39 -9.68
N THR A 152 0.53 -14.04 -8.82
CA THR A 152 0.76 -14.77 -7.58
C THR A 152 -0.42 -14.64 -6.65
N TRP A 153 -0.97 -13.44 -6.54
CA TRP A 153 -1.97 -13.14 -5.53
C TRP A 153 -3.41 -13.09 -6.03
N GLY A 154 -3.62 -13.53 -7.28
CA GLY A 154 -4.96 -13.49 -7.88
C GLY A 154 -6.05 -14.15 -7.04
N GLY A 155 -5.70 -15.15 -6.24
CA GLY A 155 -6.67 -15.81 -5.40
C GLY A 155 -7.26 -14.92 -4.32
N LEU A 156 -6.65 -13.77 -4.08
CA LEU A 156 -7.15 -12.83 -3.08
C LEU A 156 -8.31 -11.97 -3.60
N GLU A 157 -8.57 -12.01 -4.90
CA GLU A 157 -9.60 -11.13 -5.48
C GLU A 157 -10.96 -11.31 -4.84
N GLU A 158 -11.36 -12.54 -4.59
CA GLU A 158 -12.64 -12.78 -3.96
C GLU A 158 -12.69 -12.24 -2.54
N SER A 159 -11.62 -12.40 -1.81
CA SER A 159 -11.56 -11.89 -0.44
C SER A 159 -11.64 -10.37 -0.42
N VAL A 160 -10.97 -9.73 -1.36
CA VAL A 160 -11.01 -8.28 -1.46
C VAL A 160 -12.43 -7.80 -1.78
N LYS A 161 -13.11 -8.47 -2.68
CA LYS A 161 -14.48 -8.10 -3.04
C LYS A 161 -15.41 -8.21 -1.85
N SER A 162 -15.21 -9.23 -1.05
CA SER A 162 -16.00 -9.42 0.12
C SER A 162 -15.88 -8.25 1.09
N PHE A 163 -14.68 -7.73 1.24
CA PHE A 163 -14.45 -6.56 2.07
C PHE A 163 -15.06 -5.31 1.48
N GLU A 164 -15.04 -5.19 0.17
CA GLU A 164 -15.53 -3.98 -0.48
C GLU A 164 -17.03 -3.84 -0.43
N GLU A 165 -17.72 -4.92 -0.23
CA GLU A 165 -19.13 -4.84 -0.21
C GLU A 165 -19.67 -3.94 0.83
N PRO A 166 -19.36 -4.09 2.08
CA PRO A 166 -19.76 -3.10 3.01
C PRO A 166 -18.86 -1.91 2.88
N GLY A 167 -17.93 -2.03 2.01
CA GLY A 167 -17.20 -1.02 1.50
C GLY A 167 -16.46 -0.03 2.24
N LEU A 168 -15.21 -0.07 2.02
CA LEU A 168 -14.36 0.98 2.36
C LEU A 168 -14.89 2.24 1.78
N GLY A 169 -15.32 2.18 0.55
CA GLY A 169 -15.81 3.34 -0.13
C GLY A 169 -17.11 3.87 0.42
N ALA A 170 -17.90 3.02 0.95
CA ALA A 170 -19.17 3.45 1.44
C ALA A 170 -19.06 4.29 2.69
N ARG A 171 -17.98 4.19 3.36
CA ARG A 171 -17.83 4.94 4.50
C ARG A 171 -17.27 6.20 4.24
N GLY A 172 -16.80 6.42 3.23
CA GLY A 172 -16.36 7.72 2.82
C GLY A 172 -15.78 8.56 3.91
#